data_94b57e7e1dc0078db1b40d1665a8354b
#
_entry.id   94b57e7e1dc0078db1b40d1665a8354b
#
_cell.length_a   1.000
_cell.length_b   1.000
_cell.length_c   1.000
_cell.angle_alpha   90.00
_cell.angle_beta   90.00
_cell.angle_gamma   90.00
#
_symmetry.space_group_name_H-M   'P 1'
#
loop_
_entity.id
_entity.type
_entity.pdbx_description
1 polymer ?
#
loop_
_entity_poly.entity_id
_entity_poly.type
_entity_poly.pdbx_seq_one_letter_code
_entity_poly.pdbx_strand_id
1 'polypeptide(L)'
;MIMSMYHSTKKGFTIIEVLVSVAIFSIVMLVATGSIATIVDANKKAHSLKSVMTNLNFALESMMREIRMGKNYDCSGTYCTTFTFKPNHTVCGGNINQHISYAYDTTNKKIVRTMGSNACSDSVADMTASEVSIESLRFYPLGIGTDGVQPRVILVINGTIGAGNSKSSFNIQTTISQRSIDS
;
A
#
# COMPACT_ATOMS: atom_id res chain seq x y z
N MET A 1 71.10 -45.93 -8.15
CA MET A 1 69.78 -45.25 -8.22
C MET A 1 69.78 -44.20 -7.09
N ILE A 2 70.11 -42.91 -7.46
CA ILE A 2 70.32 -41.85 -6.50
C ILE A 2 69.02 -41.04 -6.48
N MET A 3 68.31 -41.13 -5.35
CA MET A 3 67.04 -40.44 -5.11
C MET A 3 67.37 -38.99 -4.67
N SER A 4 67.24 -38.04 -5.55
CA SER A 4 67.42 -36.60 -5.26
C SER A 4 66.27 -36.14 -4.38
N MET A 5 66.52 -35.86 -3.10
CA MET A 5 65.58 -35.22 -2.18
C MET A 5 65.48 -33.74 -2.56
N TYR A 6 64.35 -33.38 -3.16
CA TYR A 6 63.98 -31.98 -3.41
C TYR A 6 63.63 -31.28 -2.07
N HIS A 7 64.56 -30.48 -1.58
CA HIS A 7 64.38 -29.72 -0.35
C HIS A 7 63.55 -28.46 -0.67
N SER A 8 62.26 -28.54 -0.40
CA SER A 8 61.37 -27.36 -0.51
C SER A 8 61.68 -26.39 0.63
N THR A 9 62.32 -25.27 0.30
CA THR A 9 62.59 -24.18 1.23
C THR A 9 61.29 -23.47 1.56
N LYS A 10 60.71 -23.71 2.71
CA LYS A 10 59.56 -22.96 3.26
C LYS A 10 60.02 -21.54 3.58
N LYS A 11 59.57 -20.56 2.79
CA LYS A 11 59.78 -19.13 3.09
C LYS A 11 58.74 -18.73 4.13
N GLY A 12 59.18 -18.17 5.24
CA GLY A 12 58.32 -17.56 6.25
C GLY A 12 57.94 -16.12 5.88
N PHE A 13 56.82 -15.66 6.42
CA PHE A 13 56.40 -14.26 6.25
C PHE A 13 57.28 -13.30 7.01
N THR A 14 57.50 -12.14 6.43
CA THR A 14 58.23 -11.03 7.12
C THR A 14 57.25 -10.26 8.02
N ILE A 15 57.78 -9.65 9.10
CA ILE A 15 56.96 -8.83 10.01
C ILE A 15 56.28 -7.70 9.28
N ILE A 16 56.99 -7.07 8.34
CA ILE A 16 56.44 -5.95 7.55
C ILE A 16 55.26 -6.41 6.69
N GLU A 17 55.32 -7.60 6.11
CA GLU A 17 54.26 -8.15 5.27
C GLU A 17 52.97 -8.42 6.08
N VAL A 18 53.10 -8.93 7.31
CA VAL A 18 51.97 -9.10 8.24
C VAL A 18 51.37 -7.74 8.64
N LEU A 19 52.18 -6.75 8.97
CA LEU A 19 51.72 -5.38 9.34
C LEU A 19 50.94 -4.75 8.20
N VAL A 20 51.44 -4.81 6.97
CA VAL A 20 50.76 -4.25 5.79
C VAL A 20 49.44 -4.99 5.50
N SER A 21 49.48 -6.30 5.61
CA SER A 21 48.27 -7.13 5.40
C SER A 21 47.16 -6.80 6.40
N VAL A 22 47.49 -6.67 7.70
CA VAL A 22 46.52 -6.29 8.74
C VAL A 22 46.00 -4.88 8.53
N ALA A 23 46.85 -3.94 8.11
CA ALA A 23 46.43 -2.58 7.83
C ALA A 23 45.40 -2.53 6.67
N ILE A 24 45.69 -3.19 5.55
CA ILE A 24 44.77 -3.27 4.41
C ILE A 24 43.48 -4.00 4.79
N PHE A 25 43.58 -5.12 5.49
CA PHE A 25 42.44 -5.87 5.97
C PHE A 25 41.50 -5.03 6.84
N SER A 26 42.06 -4.24 7.76
CA SER A 26 41.29 -3.38 8.64
C SER A 26 40.50 -2.31 7.86
N ILE A 27 41.12 -1.68 6.85
CA ILE A 27 40.45 -0.71 5.98
C ILE A 27 39.28 -1.36 5.21
N VAL A 28 39.53 -2.52 4.62
CA VAL A 28 38.49 -3.27 3.87
C VAL A 28 37.34 -3.66 4.78
N MET A 29 37.62 -4.11 6.00
CA MET A 29 36.57 -4.46 6.97
C MET A 29 35.71 -3.29 7.41
N LEU A 30 36.31 -2.10 7.61
CA LEU A 30 35.57 -0.88 7.94
C LEU A 30 34.59 -0.48 6.82
N VAL A 31 35.04 -0.54 5.57
CA VAL A 31 34.19 -0.23 4.41
C VAL A 31 33.08 -1.29 4.24
N ALA A 32 33.43 -2.57 4.40
CA ALA A 32 32.48 -3.67 4.26
C ALA A 32 31.34 -3.61 5.30
N THR A 33 31.69 -3.37 6.58
CA THR A 33 30.67 -3.26 7.65
C THR A 33 29.73 -2.08 7.46
N GLY A 34 30.23 -0.93 7.02
CA GLY A 34 29.42 0.24 6.70
C GLY A 34 28.44 -0.01 5.56
N SER A 35 28.89 -0.70 4.50
CA SER A 35 28.06 -1.06 3.36
C SER A 35 26.92 -2.02 3.75
N ILE A 36 27.22 -3.03 4.58
CA ILE A 36 26.22 -4.00 5.04
C ILE A 36 25.13 -3.30 5.88
N ALA A 37 25.51 -2.40 6.79
CA ALA A 37 24.55 -1.67 7.60
C ALA A 37 23.57 -0.85 6.73
N THR A 38 24.07 -0.16 5.71
CA THR A 38 23.24 0.60 4.76
C THR A 38 22.27 -0.29 4.00
N ILE A 39 22.70 -1.48 3.56
CA ILE A 39 21.85 -2.44 2.84
C ILE A 39 20.73 -2.97 3.77
N VAL A 40 21.05 -3.28 5.02
CA VAL A 40 20.06 -3.78 5.99
C VAL A 40 18.99 -2.72 6.26
N ASP A 41 19.38 -1.46 6.43
CA ASP A 41 18.41 -0.37 6.65
C ASP A 41 17.54 -0.11 5.42
N ALA A 42 18.12 -0.15 4.22
CA ALA A 42 17.37 -0.04 2.98
C ALA A 42 16.35 -1.19 2.82
N ASN A 43 16.74 -2.42 3.14
CA ASN A 43 15.85 -3.57 3.09
C ASN A 43 14.69 -3.46 4.10
N LYS A 44 14.96 -3.06 5.34
CA LYS A 44 13.90 -2.84 6.34
C LYS A 44 12.88 -1.81 5.86
N LYS A 45 13.36 -0.70 5.30
CA LYS A 45 12.51 0.34 4.72
C LYS A 45 11.66 -0.20 3.57
N ALA A 46 12.25 -0.94 2.65
CA ALA A 46 11.55 -1.53 1.51
C ALA A 46 10.47 -2.54 1.96
N HIS A 47 10.75 -3.38 2.95
CA HIS A 47 9.78 -4.32 3.51
C HIS A 47 8.61 -3.62 4.20
N SER A 48 8.88 -2.58 4.97
CA SER A 48 7.82 -1.78 5.61
C SER A 48 6.91 -1.14 4.56
N LEU A 49 7.47 -0.47 3.55
CA LEU A 49 6.70 0.13 2.47
C LEU A 49 5.88 -0.92 1.70
N LYS A 50 6.46 -2.08 1.40
CA LYS A 50 5.75 -3.17 0.71
C LYS A 50 4.54 -3.67 1.51
N SER A 51 4.68 -3.86 2.82
CA SER A 51 3.58 -4.29 3.69
C SER A 51 2.43 -3.28 3.66
N VAL A 52 2.74 -1.99 3.79
CA VAL A 52 1.73 -0.92 3.77
C VAL A 52 1.04 -0.81 2.41
N MET A 53 1.81 -0.90 1.31
CA MET A 53 1.24 -0.92 -0.05
C MET A 53 0.33 -2.12 -0.28
N THR A 54 0.67 -3.29 0.26
CA THR A 54 -0.18 -4.48 0.17
C THR A 54 -1.50 -4.26 0.90
N ASN A 55 -1.47 -3.68 2.09
CA ASN A 55 -2.68 -3.36 2.85
C ASN A 55 -3.56 -2.31 2.12
N LEU A 56 -2.95 -1.28 1.56
CA LEU A 56 -3.67 -0.29 0.76
C LEU A 56 -4.31 -0.93 -0.48
N ASN A 57 -3.58 -1.77 -1.21
CA ASN A 57 -4.12 -2.46 -2.38
C ASN A 57 -5.29 -3.37 -2.01
N PHE A 58 -5.21 -4.09 -0.88
CA PHE A 58 -6.31 -4.92 -0.39
C PHE A 58 -7.55 -4.07 -0.06
N ALA A 59 -7.37 -2.94 0.61
CA ALA A 59 -8.47 -2.01 0.90
C ALA A 59 -9.12 -1.49 -0.38
N LEU A 60 -8.31 -1.08 -1.36
CA LEU A 60 -8.80 -0.61 -2.65
C LEU A 60 -9.52 -1.69 -3.44
N GLU A 61 -8.98 -2.92 -3.47
CA GLU A 61 -9.63 -4.05 -4.17
C GLU A 61 -10.99 -4.39 -3.54
N SER A 62 -11.07 -4.38 -2.21
CA SER A 62 -12.33 -4.58 -1.49
C SER A 62 -13.34 -3.51 -1.84
N MET A 63 -12.94 -2.23 -1.81
CA MET A 63 -13.77 -1.09 -2.17
C MET A 63 -14.25 -1.18 -3.63
N MET A 64 -13.35 -1.44 -4.57
CA MET A 64 -13.68 -1.58 -5.99
C MET A 64 -14.66 -2.74 -6.24
N ARG A 65 -14.51 -3.84 -5.53
CA ARG A 65 -15.44 -5.00 -5.63
C ARG A 65 -16.82 -4.63 -5.15
N GLU A 66 -16.96 -3.96 -4.01
CA GLU A 66 -18.27 -3.54 -3.48
C GLU A 66 -18.93 -2.51 -4.38
N ILE A 67 -18.19 -1.50 -4.85
CA ILE A 67 -18.71 -0.50 -5.79
C ILE A 67 -19.20 -1.16 -7.07
N ARG A 68 -18.41 -2.08 -7.67
CA ARG A 68 -18.77 -2.78 -8.90
C ARG A 68 -20.09 -3.55 -8.79
N MET A 69 -20.38 -4.08 -7.60
CA MET A 69 -21.60 -4.88 -7.33
C MET A 69 -22.76 -4.00 -6.82
N GLY A 70 -22.49 -2.75 -6.51
CA GLY A 70 -23.47 -1.80 -6.00
C GLY A 70 -24.37 -1.25 -7.09
N LYS A 71 -25.48 -0.61 -6.66
CA LYS A 71 -26.47 0.09 -7.50
C LYS A 71 -26.79 1.45 -6.90
N ASN A 72 -27.47 2.30 -7.69
CA ASN A 72 -27.95 3.60 -7.25
C ASN A 72 -26.79 4.43 -6.65
N TYR A 73 -25.85 4.76 -7.50
CA TYR A 73 -24.72 5.57 -7.10
C TYR A 73 -25.14 7.00 -6.78
N ASP A 74 -24.71 7.48 -5.64
CA ASP A 74 -24.91 8.85 -5.18
C ASP A 74 -23.60 9.46 -4.68
N CYS A 75 -23.52 10.75 -4.79
CA CYS A 75 -22.29 11.49 -4.58
C CYS A 75 -22.58 12.75 -3.77
N SER A 76 -21.95 12.90 -2.62
CA SER A 76 -22.09 14.06 -1.75
C SER A 76 -20.74 14.68 -1.38
N GLY A 77 -20.82 15.92 -0.90
CA GLY A 77 -19.64 16.72 -0.55
C GLY A 77 -19.03 17.48 -1.74
N THR A 78 -18.16 18.43 -1.44
CA THR A 78 -17.42 19.17 -2.44
C THR A 78 -16.49 18.23 -3.22
N TYR A 79 -16.60 18.20 -4.55
CA TYR A 79 -15.85 17.31 -5.42
C TYR A 79 -16.05 15.81 -5.16
N CYS A 80 -17.23 15.40 -4.63
CA CYS A 80 -17.55 14.02 -4.35
C CYS A 80 -16.50 13.31 -3.45
N THR A 81 -16.40 13.79 -2.25
CA THR A 81 -15.53 13.19 -1.22
C THR A 81 -16.22 12.05 -0.45
N THR A 82 -17.55 11.94 -0.60
CA THR A 82 -18.36 10.86 -0.05
C THR A 82 -19.15 10.21 -1.17
N PHE A 83 -18.92 8.94 -1.38
CA PHE A 83 -19.57 8.13 -2.40
C PHE A 83 -20.44 7.06 -1.75
N THR A 84 -21.73 7.04 -2.07
CA THR A 84 -22.75 6.18 -1.48
C THR A 84 -23.41 5.32 -2.56
N PHE A 85 -23.72 4.06 -2.23
CA PHE A 85 -24.41 3.15 -3.12
C PHE A 85 -25.19 2.11 -2.33
N LYS A 86 -26.16 1.46 -2.99
CA LYS A 86 -26.91 0.33 -2.43
C LYS A 86 -26.18 -0.96 -2.75
N PRO A 87 -25.87 -1.81 -1.74
CA PRO A 87 -25.29 -3.13 -2.00
C PRO A 87 -26.29 -4.05 -2.71
N ASN A 88 -25.79 -4.95 -3.55
CA ASN A 88 -26.62 -5.91 -4.26
C ASN A 88 -27.03 -7.12 -3.40
N HIS A 89 -26.55 -7.22 -2.19
CA HIS A 89 -26.87 -8.28 -1.24
C HIS A 89 -27.29 -7.67 0.10
N THR A 90 -28.11 -8.40 0.83
CA THR A 90 -28.54 -7.97 2.16
C THR A 90 -27.39 -8.07 3.14
N VAL A 91 -26.99 -6.94 3.71
CA VAL A 91 -25.86 -6.86 4.67
C VAL A 91 -26.37 -6.98 6.11
N CYS A 92 -27.61 -6.55 6.37
CA CYS A 92 -28.19 -6.52 7.70
C CYS A 92 -29.68 -6.91 7.68
N GLY A 93 -30.07 -7.95 8.37
CA GLY A 93 -31.44 -8.22 8.83
C GLY A 93 -32.59 -8.13 7.81
N GLY A 94 -32.34 -8.26 6.51
CA GLY A 94 -33.38 -8.28 5.48
C GLY A 94 -33.91 -6.89 5.04
N ASN A 95 -33.32 -5.79 5.48
CA ASN A 95 -33.82 -4.46 5.16
C ASN A 95 -33.35 -3.97 3.78
N ILE A 96 -34.28 -3.48 2.97
CA ILE A 96 -34.06 -3.03 1.59
C ILE A 96 -33.42 -1.64 1.46
N ASN A 97 -33.35 -0.87 2.56
CA ASN A 97 -32.79 0.49 2.58
C ASN A 97 -31.36 0.56 3.06
N GLN A 98 -30.57 -0.47 2.75
CA GLN A 98 -29.14 -0.48 3.11
C GLN A 98 -28.34 0.36 2.13
N HIS A 99 -27.35 1.07 2.67
CA HIS A 99 -26.38 1.80 1.88
C HIS A 99 -24.96 1.60 2.44
N ILE A 100 -24.01 1.61 1.55
CA ILE A 100 -22.58 1.65 1.88
C ILE A 100 -22.06 2.97 1.41
N SER A 101 -21.32 3.68 2.26
CA SER A 101 -20.63 4.90 1.88
C SER A 101 -19.14 4.79 2.13
N TYR A 102 -18.37 5.31 1.20
CA TYR A 102 -16.94 5.54 1.34
C TYR A 102 -16.69 7.02 1.43
N ALA A 103 -16.00 7.45 2.47
CA ALA A 103 -15.72 8.85 2.73
C ALA A 103 -14.24 9.07 3.08
N TYR A 104 -13.79 10.29 2.84
CA TYR A 104 -12.51 10.77 3.32
C TYR A 104 -12.67 11.42 4.69
N ASP A 105 -12.05 10.83 5.71
CA ASP A 105 -11.91 11.44 7.02
C ASP A 105 -10.71 12.38 7.02
N THR A 106 -10.98 13.67 6.99
CA THR A 106 -9.98 14.73 6.98
C THR A 106 -9.21 14.85 8.29
N THR A 107 -9.80 14.42 9.40
CA THR A 107 -9.19 14.49 10.73
C THR A 107 -8.12 13.42 10.89
N ASN A 108 -8.47 12.17 10.59
CA ASN A 108 -7.59 11.02 10.72
C ASN A 108 -6.82 10.71 9.44
N LYS A 109 -7.12 11.42 8.32
CA LYS A 109 -6.52 11.21 6.99
C LYS A 109 -6.65 9.78 6.50
N LYS A 110 -7.84 9.21 6.67
CA LYS A 110 -8.15 7.82 6.34
C LYS A 110 -9.31 7.72 5.37
N ILE A 111 -9.41 6.59 4.70
CA ILE A 111 -10.62 6.18 3.99
C ILE A 111 -11.49 5.42 4.99
N VAL A 112 -12.70 5.88 5.16
CA VAL A 112 -13.68 5.32 6.08
C VAL A 112 -14.81 4.68 5.27
N ARG A 113 -15.19 3.48 5.64
CA ARG A 113 -16.34 2.76 5.13
C ARG A 113 -17.45 2.78 6.19
N THR A 114 -18.61 3.29 5.82
CA THR A 114 -19.78 3.26 6.68
C THR A 114 -20.84 2.37 6.05
N MET A 115 -21.41 1.48 6.84
CA MET A 115 -22.63 0.74 6.49
C MET A 115 -23.76 1.29 7.34
N GLY A 116 -24.80 1.79 6.68
CA GLY A 116 -25.98 2.29 7.33
C GLY A 116 -27.24 1.60 6.82
N SER A 117 -28.20 1.40 7.71
CA SER A 117 -29.57 1.05 7.37
C SER A 117 -30.48 1.43 8.53
N ASN A 118 -31.77 1.61 8.26
CA ASN A 118 -32.75 1.87 9.33
C ASN A 118 -32.89 0.72 10.36
N ALA A 119 -32.27 -0.44 10.11
CA ALA A 119 -32.36 -1.64 10.94
C ALA A 119 -31.02 -2.08 11.57
N CYS A 120 -29.91 -1.47 11.19
CA CYS A 120 -28.58 -1.76 11.75
C CYS A 120 -27.99 -0.49 12.32
N SER A 121 -27.31 -0.63 13.45
CA SER A 121 -26.42 0.44 13.90
C SER A 121 -25.39 0.71 12.82
N ASP A 122 -25.15 1.96 12.49
CA ASP A 122 -24.11 2.35 11.54
C ASP A 122 -22.76 1.76 11.97
N SER A 123 -22.21 0.90 11.16
CA SER A 123 -20.87 0.37 11.39
C SER A 123 -19.87 1.18 10.59
N VAL A 124 -18.94 1.77 11.29
CA VAL A 124 -17.85 2.57 10.72
C VAL A 124 -16.57 1.75 10.81
N ALA A 125 -15.87 1.61 9.71
CA ALA A 125 -14.60 0.88 9.64
C ALA A 125 -13.55 1.68 8.87
N ASP A 126 -12.37 1.82 9.47
CA ASP A 126 -11.19 2.34 8.79
C ASP A 126 -10.73 1.33 7.73
N MET A 127 -10.61 1.78 6.48
CA MET A 127 -10.14 0.94 5.38
C MET A 127 -8.63 0.96 5.21
N THR A 128 -7.98 2.02 5.68
CA THR A 128 -6.54 2.22 5.54
C THR A 128 -5.82 2.05 6.87
N ALA A 129 -4.63 1.42 6.83
CA ALA A 129 -3.77 1.26 7.99
C ALA A 129 -3.26 2.61 8.51
N SER A 130 -2.78 2.64 9.77
CA SER A 130 -2.29 3.85 10.43
C SER A 130 -1.08 4.49 9.76
N GLU A 131 -0.30 3.70 9.02
CA GLU A 131 0.88 4.14 8.29
C GLU A 131 0.57 4.79 6.93
N VAL A 132 -0.70 4.72 6.50
CA VAL A 132 -1.21 5.37 5.29
C VAL A 132 -1.87 6.68 5.67
N SER A 133 -1.38 7.79 5.15
CA SER A 133 -2.00 9.10 5.29
C SER A 133 -2.60 9.52 3.95
N ILE A 134 -3.92 9.49 3.85
CA ILE A 134 -4.63 9.97 2.66
C ILE A 134 -4.66 11.49 2.69
N GLU A 135 -4.33 12.12 1.58
CA GLU A 135 -4.36 13.57 1.41
C GLU A 135 -5.59 14.02 0.64
N SER A 136 -6.01 13.21 -0.31
CA SER A 136 -7.27 13.45 -1.03
C SER A 136 -7.89 12.14 -1.52
N LEU A 137 -9.22 12.08 -1.48
CA LEU A 137 -10.05 11.03 -2.04
C LEU A 137 -11.14 11.70 -2.85
N ARG A 138 -11.28 11.33 -4.12
CA ARG A 138 -12.33 11.89 -5.00
C ARG A 138 -12.92 10.80 -5.86
N PHE A 139 -14.22 10.87 -6.01
CA PHE A 139 -14.99 10.01 -6.89
C PHE A 139 -15.56 10.85 -8.03
N TYR A 140 -15.53 10.33 -9.24
CA TYR A 140 -16.13 10.93 -10.42
C TYR A 140 -17.08 9.92 -11.06
N PRO A 141 -18.33 9.90 -10.61
CA PRO A 141 -19.33 9.02 -11.19
C PRO A 141 -19.80 9.55 -12.55
N LEU A 142 -19.93 8.65 -13.52
CA LEU A 142 -20.31 8.92 -14.91
C LEU A 142 -21.38 7.92 -15.35
N GLY A 143 -22.36 8.37 -16.15
CA GLY A 143 -23.44 7.52 -16.63
C GLY A 143 -24.36 7.06 -15.50
N ILE A 144 -24.65 7.95 -14.53
CA ILE A 144 -25.60 7.68 -13.46
C ILE A 144 -26.99 8.09 -13.95
N GLY A 145 -27.94 7.19 -13.86
CA GLY A 145 -29.34 7.44 -14.22
C GLY A 145 -29.87 6.46 -15.26
N THR A 146 -31.01 6.80 -15.83
CA THR A 146 -31.75 5.96 -16.79
C THR A 146 -31.38 6.27 -18.26
N ASP A 147 -30.14 6.66 -18.52
CA ASP A 147 -29.64 6.99 -19.86
C ASP A 147 -29.25 5.79 -20.71
N GLY A 148 -29.36 4.58 -20.17
CA GLY A 148 -28.99 3.33 -20.83
C GLY A 148 -27.47 3.12 -20.94
N VAL A 149 -26.68 4.00 -20.37
CA VAL A 149 -25.23 3.88 -20.31
C VAL A 149 -24.82 3.14 -19.04
N GLN A 150 -23.84 2.25 -19.17
CA GLN A 150 -23.34 1.53 -18.00
C GLN A 150 -22.59 2.50 -17.05
N PRO A 151 -23.06 2.63 -15.80
CA PRO A 151 -22.44 3.48 -14.82
C PRO A 151 -20.99 3.09 -14.54
N ARG A 152 -20.14 4.09 -14.38
CA ARG A 152 -18.73 3.93 -14.01
C ARG A 152 -18.29 5.02 -13.06
N VAL A 153 -17.34 4.70 -12.22
CA VAL A 153 -16.78 5.62 -11.24
C VAL A 153 -15.28 5.71 -11.44
N ILE A 154 -14.75 6.90 -11.64
CA ILE A 154 -13.31 7.12 -11.60
C ILE A 154 -12.98 7.49 -10.15
N LEU A 155 -12.05 6.74 -9.56
CA LEU A 155 -11.54 6.95 -8.22
C LEU A 155 -10.14 7.52 -8.31
N VAL A 156 -9.90 8.63 -7.63
CA VAL A 156 -8.58 9.27 -7.54
C VAL A 156 -8.20 9.41 -6.07
N ILE A 157 -7.04 8.88 -5.71
CA ILE A 157 -6.50 8.87 -4.35
C ILE A 157 -5.07 9.38 -4.37
N ASN A 158 -4.78 10.34 -3.53
CA ASN A 158 -3.43 10.83 -3.28
C ASN A 158 -3.12 10.68 -1.80
N GLY A 159 -1.89 10.34 -1.49
CA GLY A 159 -1.47 10.19 -0.10
C GLY A 159 0.02 9.90 0.06
N THR A 160 0.39 9.68 1.31
CA THR A 160 1.75 9.32 1.70
C THR A 160 1.76 8.05 2.53
N ILE A 161 2.82 7.28 2.42
CA ILE A 161 3.05 6.02 3.12
C ILE A 161 4.34 6.11 3.89
N GLY A 162 4.35 5.55 5.11
CA GLY A 162 5.53 5.47 5.95
C GLY A 162 5.55 6.49 7.06
N ALA A 163 6.55 6.39 7.93
CA ALA A 163 6.73 7.24 9.10
C ALA A 163 8.09 7.98 9.07
N GLY A 164 8.14 9.15 9.67
CA GLY A 164 9.36 9.94 9.83
C GLY A 164 10.03 10.30 8.49
N ASN A 165 11.33 10.08 8.39
CA ASN A 165 12.15 10.39 7.20
C ASN A 165 11.98 9.40 6.03
N SER A 166 11.09 8.40 6.19
CA SER A 166 10.88 7.35 5.20
C SER A 166 9.54 7.47 4.49
N LYS A 167 8.96 8.66 4.41
CA LYS A 167 7.70 8.91 3.70
C LYS A 167 7.89 8.79 2.19
N SER A 168 6.92 8.16 1.53
CA SER A 168 6.82 8.08 0.08
C SER A 168 5.41 8.48 -0.35
N SER A 169 5.28 9.36 -1.35
CA SER A 169 3.98 9.76 -1.90
C SER A 169 3.50 8.76 -2.93
N PHE A 170 2.18 8.61 -3.04
CA PHE A 170 1.54 7.82 -4.08
C PHE A 170 0.34 8.56 -4.67
N ASN A 171 0.07 8.28 -5.95
CA ASN A 171 -1.11 8.73 -6.67
C ASN A 171 -1.72 7.52 -7.36
N ILE A 172 -2.97 7.23 -7.07
CA ILE A 172 -3.70 6.10 -7.63
C ILE A 172 -4.93 6.64 -8.35
N GLN A 173 -5.10 6.24 -9.60
CA GLN A 173 -6.33 6.47 -10.34
C GLN A 173 -6.82 5.13 -10.88
N THR A 174 -8.08 4.83 -10.66
CA THR A 174 -8.72 3.63 -11.19
C THR A 174 -10.14 3.92 -11.66
N THR A 175 -10.62 3.12 -12.61
CA THR A 175 -11.99 3.22 -13.12
C THR A 175 -12.71 1.92 -12.80
N ILE A 176 -13.89 2.06 -12.21
CA ILE A 176 -14.74 0.95 -11.77
C ILE A 176 -16.02 1.02 -12.60
N SER A 177 -16.28 0.00 -13.40
CA SER A 177 -17.55 -0.14 -14.11
C SER A 177 -18.52 -0.98 -13.29
N GLN A 178 -19.73 -0.53 -13.15
CA GLN A 178 -20.82 -1.28 -12.52
C GLN A 178 -21.10 -2.57 -13.29
N ARG A 179 -21.49 -3.64 -12.60
CA ARG A 179 -21.74 -4.93 -13.25
C ARG A 179 -23.08 -4.98 -13.98
N SER A 180 -24.09 -4.30 -13.46
CA SER A 180 -25.42 -4.27 -14.08
C SER A 180 -25.80 -2.82 -14.40
N ILE A 181 -26.55 -2.63 -15.47
CA ILE A 181 -27.13 -1.35 -15.83
C ILE A 181 -28.24 -1.02 -14.84
N ASP A 182 -28.35 0.23 -14.40
CA ASP A 182 -29.46 0.71 -13.60
C ASP A 182 -30.72 0.71 -14.47
N SER A 183 -31.74 -0.02 -14.07
CA SER A 183 -33.03 -0.14 -14.74
C SER A 183 -34.13 0.42 -13.87
#